data_e44bf907f9be0292c1fad89d7a72a4ac
#
_entry.id   e44bf907f9be0292c1fad89d7a72a4ac
#
_cell.length_a   1.000
_cell.length_b   1.000
_cell.length_c   1.000
_cell.angle_alpha   90.00
_cell.angle_beta   90.00
_cell.angle_gamma   90.00
#
_symmetry.space_group_name_H-M   'P 1'
#
loop_
_entity.id
_entity.type
_entity.pdbx_description
1 polymer ?
#
loop_
_entity_poly.entity_id
_entity_poly.type
_entity_poly.pdbx_seq_one_letter_code
_entity_poly.pdbx_strand_id
1 'polypeptide(L)'
;MSPPFPSPLRLQIVGILLFLFIPLVLFLYVRHPEPVGLSLGAGVSLMIGHRRLARPYMRRALPWKCAWCNRVFPGDQRPEGEGEILELRAGTETLTARCCAGHREPAARYFTFLHAWRWPLRLGIFVPLLALLVTLLAAALGRQIAPLPAVTALFQLVIGITVNVAAFGYLLVRERTPVEVPFPVHNFFLLGVRALLWVFRLVGIWWIWKGLSYFLGS
;
A
#
# COMPACT_ATOMS: atom_id res chain seq x y z
N MET A 1 26.88 4.57 -22.20
CA MET A 1 25.41 4.34 -22.24
C MET A 1 24.77 5.13 -21.11
N SER A 2 23.95 6.13 -21.42
CA SER A 2 23.22 6.91 -20.40
C SER A 2 22.31 5.98 -19.61
N PRO A 3 22.19 6.13 -18.26
CA PRO A 3 21.32 5.30 -17.46
C PRO A 3 19.87 5.42 -17.98
N PRO A 4 19.15 4.31 -18.14
CA PRO A 4 17.80 4.30 -18.73
C PRO A 4 16.74 4.93 -17.83
N PHE A 5 17.14 5.60 -16.74
CA PHE A 5 16.24 6.15 -15.75
C PHE A 5 16.46 7.64 -15.52
N PRO A 6 15.40 8.44 -15.41
CA PRO A 6 15.50 9.78 -14.89
C PRO A 6 16.13 9.74 -13.49
N SER A 7 16.79 10.84 -13.11
CA SER A 7 17.51 10.96 -11.86
C SER A 7 16.72 10.35 -10.67
N PRO A 8 17.39 9.72 -9.70
CA PRO A 8 16.74 9.10 -8.54
C PRO A 8 15.81 10.06 -7.78
N LEU A 9 16.09 11.35 -7.85
CA LEU A 9 15.27 12.40 -7.26
C LEU A 9 13.89 12.52 -7.95
N ARG A 10 13.84 12.49 -9.28
CA ARG A 10 12.56 12.55 -10.03
C ARG A 10 11.68 11.34 -9.74
N LEU A 11 12.28 10.18 -9.58
CA LEU A 11 11.60 8.94 -9.17
C LEU A 11 10.95 9.05 -7.80
N GLN A 12 11.67 9.62 -6.84
CA GLN A 12 11.16 9.82 -5.48
C GLN A 12 10.05 10.87 -5.47
N ILE A 13 10.20 11.98 -6.18
CA ILE A 13 9.20 13.04 -6.26
C ILE A 13 7.89 12.50 -6.88
N VAL A 14 7.95 11.80 -7.99
CA VAL A 14 6.76 11.20 -8.62
C VAL A 14 6.09 10.19 -7.68
N GLY A 15 6.88 9.38 -6.95
CA GLY A 15 6.36 8.46 -5.96
C GLY A 15 5.64 9.17 -4.81
N ILE A 16 6.23 10.24 -4.27
CA ILE A 16 5.65 11.06 -3.20
C ILE A 16 4.37 11.75 -3.68
N LEU A 17 4.39 12.35 -4.88
CA LEU A 17 3.21 13.02 -5.44
C LEU A 17 2.04 12.05 -5.65
N LEU A 18 2.29 10.87 -6.21
CA LEU A 18 1.25 9.84 -6.37
C LEU A 18 0.72 9.34 -5.02
N PHE A 19 1.59 9.22 -4.01
CA PHE A 19 1.20 8.79 -2.67
C PHE A 19 0.39 9.85 -1.92
N LEU A 20 0.71 11.13 -2.07
CA LEU A 20 -0.03 12.23 -1.47
C LEU A 20 -1.34 12.53 -2.21
N PHE A 21 -1.38 12.30 -3.52
CA PHE A 21 -2.56 12.58 -4.32
C PHE A 21 -3.75 11.68 -3.96
N ILE A 22 -3.51 10.40 -3.66
CA ILE A 22 -4.57 9.45 -3.26
C ILE A 22 -5.27 9.87 -1.95
N PRO A 23 -4.55 10.17 -0.84
CA PRO A 23 -5.18 10.65 0.38
C PRO A 23 -5.83 12.02 0.21
N LEU A 24 -5.24 12.91 -0.62
CA LEU A 24 -5.82 14.21 -0.91
C LEU A 24 -7.17 14.10 -1.63
N VAL A 25 -7.26 13.23 -2.64
CA VAL A 25 -8.51 12.96 -3.35
C VAL A 25 -9.55 12.34 -2.41
N LEU A 26 -9.15 11.40 -1.56
CA LEU A 26 -10.02 10.83 -0.53
C LEU A 26 -10.47 11.88 0.50
N PHE A 27 -9.57 12.76 0.94
CA PHE A 27 -9.89 13.84 1.88
C PHE A 27 -10.89 14.84 1.28
N LEU A 28 -10.68 15.28 0.04
CA LEU A 28 -11.60 16.17 -0.68
C LEU A 28 -12.95 15.50 -0.89
N TYR A 29 -12.98 14.21 -1.17
CA TYR A 29 -14.20 13.41 -1.32
C TYR A 29 -15.02 13.36 -0.03
N VAL A 30 -14.38 13.10 1.11
CA VAL A 30 -15.06 13.03 2.42
C VAL A 30 -15.63 14.38 2.85
N ARG A 31 -15.02 15.48 2.41
CA ARG A 31 -15.45 16.84 2.79
C ARG A 31 -16.56 17.40 1.89
N HIS A 32 -16.65 16.93 0.66
CA HIS A 32 -17.64 17.37 -0.34
C HIS A 32 -18.23 16.17 -1.07
N PRO A 33 -19.29 15.54 -0.56
CA PRO A 33 -19.86 14.31 -1.15
C PRO A 33 -20.55 14.51 -2.50
N GLU A 34 -20.73 15.75 -2.96
CA GLU A 34 -21.47 16.05 -4.18
C GLU A 34 -20.86 15.60 -5.51
N PRO A 35 -19.55 15.38 -5.70
CA PRO A 35 -19.10 14.84 -6.97
C PRO A 35 -18.76 13.35 -6.93
N VAL A 36 -19.71 12.49 -6.57
CA VAL A 36 -19.53 11.01 -6.63
C VAL A 36 -19.04 10.57 -8.03
N GLY A 37 -19.58 11.16 -9.09
CA GLY A 37 -19.18 10.87 -10.47
C GLY A 37 -17.73 11.31 -10.79
N LEU A 38 -17.33 12.48 -10.32
CA LEU A 38 -15.96 12.98 -10.49
C LEU A 38 -14.95 12.13 -9.72
N SER A 39 -15.31 11.69 -8.51
CA SER A 39 -14.44 10.83 -7.68
C SER A 39 -14.27 9.43 -8.28
N LEU A 40 -15.34 8.84 -8.82
CA LEU A 40 -15.28 7.57 -9.55
C LEU A 40 -14.46 7.71 -10.83
N GLY A 41 -14.66 8.77 -11.61
CA GLY A 41 -13.88 9.07 -12.81
C GLY A 41 -12.40 9.28 -12.49
N ALA A 42 -12.07 10.04 -11.44
CA ALA A 42 -10.70 10.23 -10.96
C ALA A 42 -10.09 8.92 -10.47
N GLY A 43 -10.82 8.11 -9.70
CA GLY A 43 -10.38 6.80 -9.23
C GLY A 43 -10.08 5.83 -10.37
N VAL A 44 -10.94 5.76 -11.37
CA VAL A 44 -10.74 4.94 -12.57
C VAL A 44 -9.55 5.45 -13.39
N SER A 45 -9.41 6.77 -13.58
CA SER A 45 -8.29 7.38 -14.29
C SER A 45 -6.96 7.13 -13.58
N LEU A 46 -6.94 7.23 -12.24
CA LEU A 46 -5.78 6.88 -11.42
C LEU A 46 -5.43 5.40 -11.53
N MET A 47 -6.42 4.50 -11.54
CA MET A 47 -6.21 3.07 -11.71
C MET A 47 -5.63 2.74 -13.09
N ILE A 48 -6.13 3.38 -14.15
CA ILE A 48 -5.63 3.21 -15.52
C ILE A 48 -4.22 3.79 -15.64
N GLY A 49 -3.99 5.01 -15.14
CA GLY A 49 -2.67 5.65 -15.11
C GLY A 49 -1.65 4.85 -14.31
N HIS A 50 -2.04 4.34 -13.13
CA HIS A 50 -1.22 3.43 -12.35
C HIS A 50 -0.86 2.16 -13.14
N ARG A 51 -1.85 1.53 -13.77
CA ARG A 51 -1.66 0.27 -14.50
C ARG A 51 -0.81 0.45 -15.77
N ARG A 52 -0.98 1.55 -16.51
CA ARG A 52 -0.30 1.80 -17.79
C ARG A 52 1.06 2.49 -17.64
N LEU A 53 1.20 3.41 -16.68
CA LEU A 53 2.40 4.24 -16.54
C LEU A 53 3.25 3.83 -15.33
N ALA A 54 2.66 3.79 -14.14
CA ALA A 54 3.42 3.55 -12.93
C ALA A 54 3.92 2.09 -12.82
N ARG A 55 3.09 1.11 -13.16
CA ARG A 55 3.44 -0.30 -13.06
C ARG A 55 4.65 -0.72 -13.91
N PRO A 56 4.71 -0.41 -15.24
CA PRO A 56 5.88 -0.77 -16.05
C PRO A 56 7.15 -0.09 -15.58
N TYR A 57 7.01 1.17 -15.17
CA TYR A 57 8.12 1.96 -14.66
C TYR A 57 8.69 1.37 -13.36
N MET A 58 7.83 1.05 -12.40
CA MET A 58 8.24 0.46 -11.12
C MET A 58 8.87 -0.93 -11.30
N ARG A 59 8.36 -1.75 -12.23
CA ARG A 59 8.98 -3.03 -12.59
C ARG A 59 10.42 -2.87 -13.08
N ARG A 60 10.67 -1.85 -13.90
CA ARG A 60 12.03 -1.54 -14.39
C ARG A 60 12.93 -1.02 -13.29
N ALA A 61 12.36 -0.34 -12.28
CA ALA A 61 13.12 0.22 -11.16
C ALA A 61 13.47 -0.81 -10.08
N LEU A 62 12.75 -1.94 -9.99
CA LEU A 62 12.94 -2.99 -9.01
C LEU A 62 14.40 -3.47 -8.84
N PRO A 63 15.12 -3.82 -9.92
CA PRO A 63 16.50 -4.28 -9.82
C PRO A 63 17.48 -3.21 -9.34
N TRP A 64 17.07 -1.93 -9.35
CA TRP A 64 17.93 -0.79 -9.04
C TRP A 64 17.66 -0.17 -7.68
N LYS A 65 16.69 -0.69 -6.94
CA LYS A 65 16.26 -0.16 -5.65
C LYS A 65 16.23 -1.22 -4.56
N CYS A 66 16.61 -0.83 -3.36
CA CYS A 66 16.38 -1.67 -2.19
C CYS A 66 14.88 -1.76 -1.89
N ALA A 67 14.35 -2.97 -1.85
CA ALA A 67 12.94 -3.24 -1.53
C ALA A 67 12.52 -2.69 -0.16
N TRP A 68 13.44 -2.70 0.81
CA TRP A 68 13.17 -2.30 2.17
C TRP A 68 13.28 -0.79 2.39
N CYS A 69 14.43 -0.19 2.09
CA CYS A 69 14.70 1.21 2.42
C CYS A 69 14.60 2.18 1.23
N ASN A 70 14.30 1.66 0.05
CA ASN A 70 14.18 2.44 -1.19
C ASN A 70 15.47 3.13 -1.68
N ARG A 71 16.64 2.77 -1.13
CA ARG A 71 17.93 3.27 -1.62
C ARG A 71 18.10 2.87 -3.08
N VAL A 72 18.49 3.82 -3.92
CA VAL A 72 18.79 3.58 -5.34
C VAL A 72 20.25 3.20 -5.46
N PHE A 73 20.55 2.13 -6.18
CA PHE A 73 21.91 1.73 -6.52
C PHE A 73 22.34 2.44 -7.80
N PRO A 74 23.56 3.01 -7.86
CA PRO A 74 24.05 3.70 -9.04
C PRO A 74 24.14 2.77 -10.25
N GLY A 75 23.76 3.28 -11.43
CA GLY A 75 23.51 2.49 -12.64
C GLY A 75 24.72 1.92 -13.37
N ASP A 76 25.96 2.39 -13.12
CA ASP A 76 27.17 1.96 -13.86
C ASP A 76 27.93 0.82 -13.19
N GLN A 77 27.65 0.56 -11.96
CA GLN A 77 28.22 -0.56 -11.25
C GLN A 77 27.07 -1.56 -11.02
N ARG A 78 27.04 -2.63 -11.80
CA ARG A 78 26.54 -3.87 -11.21
C ARG A 78 27.51 -4.13 -10.06
N PRO A 79 27.20 -3.82 -8.81
CA PRO A 79 28.07 -4.19 -7.73
C PRO A 79 27.94 -5.68 -7.62
N GLU A 80 28.83 -6.38 -8.27
CA GLU A 80 29.16 -7.73 -7.90
C GLU A 80 29.72 -7.61 -6.48
N GLY A 81 28.84 -7.61 -5.48
CA GLY A 81 29.22 -7.50 -4.09
C GLY A 81 28.37 -6.60 -3.18
N GLU A 82 27.72 -5.55 -3.67
CA GLU A 82 26.91 -4.68 -2.81
C GLU A 82 25.40 -4.93 -2.99
N GLY A 83 24.84 -5.85 -2.26
CA GLY A 83 23.41 -6.05 -2.15
C GLY A 83 23.00 -7.50 -2.32
N GLU A 84 22.07 -7.92 -1.50
CA GLU A 84 21.48 -9.25 -1.56
C GLU A 84 20.33 -9.25 -2.56
N ILE A 85 20.22 -10.33 -3.34
CA ILE A 85 19.13 -10.53 -4.30
C ILE A 85 17.94 -11.14 -3.56
N LEU A 86 16.77 -10.55 -3.74
CA LEU A 86 15.50 -11.08 -3.26
C LEU A 86 14.63 -11.46 -4.45
N GLU A 87 14.40 -12.76 -4.63
CA GLU A 87 13.48 -13.27 -5.62
C GLU A 87 12.06 -13.29 -5.06
N LEU A 88 11.15 -12.65 -5.78
CA LEU A 88 9.75 -12.52 -5.42
C LEU A 88 8.90 -13.20 -6.50
N ARG A 89 8.07 -14.15 -6.11
CA ARG A 89 7.11 -14.79 -7.02
C ARG A 89 5.75 -14.10 -6.92
N ALA A 90 5.29 -13.53 -8.03
CA ALA A 90 3.98 -12.91 -8.16
C ALA A 90 3.13 -13.68 -9.17
N GLY A 91 2.49 -14.77 -8.73
CA GLY A 91 1.81 -15.71 -9.61
C GLY A 91 2.81 -16.47 -10.48
N THR A 92 2.70 -16.33 -11.80
CA THR A 92 3.62 -16.98 -12.78
C THR A 92 4.90 -16.19 -13.04
N GLU A 93 4.99 -14.95 -12.52
CA GLU A 93 6.11 -14.05 -12.76
C GLU A 93 7.10 -14.11 -11.60
N THR A 94 8.38 -14.23 -11.92
CA THR A 94 9.47 -14.03 -10.97
C THR A 94 10.05 -12.64 -11.16
N LEU A 95 10.06 -11.86 -10.08
CA LEU A 95 10.60 -10.52 -10.03
C LEU A 95 11.84 -10.52 -9.16
N THR A 96 12.90 -9.90 -9.65
CA THR A 96 14.15 -9.77 -8.91
C THR A 96 14.22 -8.38 -8.28
N ALA A 97 14.30 -8.31 -6.96
CA ALA A 97 14.51 -7.08 -6.22
C ALA A 97 15.88 -7.11 -5.56
N ARG A 98 16.50 -5.94 -5.38
CA ARG A 98 17.73 -5.82 -4.60
C ARG A 98 17.43 -5.39 -3.18
N CYS A 99 18.31 -5.75 -2.26
CA CYS A 99 18.28 -5.32 -0.87
C CYS A 99 19.67 -4.89 -0.45
N CYS A 100 19.80 -3.84 0.34
CA CYS A 100 21.05 -3.52 1.04
C CYS A 100 21.39 -4.65 2.01
N ALA A 101 22.64 -4.76 2.41
CA ALA A 101 23.07 -5.70 3.45
C ALA A 101 22.18 -5.58 4.71
N GLY A 102 21.70 -6.72 5.21
CA GLY A 102 20.77 -6.79 6.35
C GLY A 102 19.32 -6.35 6.07
N HIS A 103 18.97 -5.95 4.86
CA HIS A 103 17.60 -5.57 4.50
C HIS A 103 16.82 -6.68 3.78
N ARG A 104 17.49 -7.73 3.33
CA ARG A 104 16.86 -8.86 2.66
C ARG A 104 15.91 -9.61 3.59
N GLU A 105 16.38 -9.95 4.78
CA GLU A 105 15.61 -10.73 5.75
C GLU A 105 14.30 -10.02 6.17
N PRO A 106 14.29 -8.75 6.64
CA PRO A 106 13.05 -8.09 7.01
C PRO A 106 12.10 -7.89 5.81
N ALA A 107 12.62 -7.70 4.59
CA ALA A 107 11.81 -7.64 3.40
C ALA A 107 11.16 -8.99 3.08
N ALA A 108 11.92 -10.07 3.13
CA ALA A 108 11.44 -11.43 2.89
C ALA A 108 10.38 -11.84 3.94
N ARG A 109 10.60 -11.56 5.23
CA ARG A 109 9.63 -11.80 6.30
C ARG A 109 8.32 -11.04 6.04
N TYR A 110 8.40 -9.78 5.62
CA TYR A 110 7.22 -8.98 5.33
C TYR A 110 6.38 -9.57 4.20
N PHE A 111 6.99 -9.94 3.09
CA PHE A 111 6.25 -10.54 1.97
C PHE A 111 5.72 -11.94 2.32
N THR A 112 6.46 -12.74 3.07
CA THR A 112 6.00 -14.04 3.59
C THR A 112 4.75 -13.86 4.46
N PHE A 113 4.77 -12.87 5.36
CA PHE A 113 3.62 -12.53 6.18
C PHE A 113 2.41 -12.13 5.33
N LEU A 114 2.58 -11.20 4.38
CA LEU A 114 1.50 -10.76 3.50
C LEU A 114 0.89 -11.90 2.69
N HIS A 115 1.71 -12.86 2.24
CA HIS A 115 1.22 -14.03 1.54
C HIS A 115 0.40 -14.95 2.45
N ALA A 116 0.92 -15.25 3.65
CA ALA A 116 0.25 -16.11 4.62
C ALA A 116 -1.09 -15.51 5.09
N TRP A 117 -1.13 -14.18 5.30
CA TRP A 117 -2.29 -13.45 5.80
C TRP A 117 -3.12 -12.76 4.71
N ARG A 118 -2.93 -13.13 3.46
CA ARG A 118 -3.59 -12.50 2.30
C ARG A 118 -5.11 -12.42 2.42
N TRP A 119 -5.76 -13.48 2.88
CA TRP A 119 -7.21 -13.53 3.00
C TRP A 119 -7.73 -12.71 4.19
N PRO A 120 -7.22 -12.89 5.44
CA PRO A 120 -7.61 -12.03 6.56
C PRO A 120 -7.41 -10.54 6.26
N LEU A 121 -6.28 -10.14 5.67
CA LEU A 121 -6.02 -8.75 5.32
C LEU A 121 -6.97 -8.23 4.24
N ARG A 122 -7.29 -9.04 3.23
CA ARG A 122 -8.28 -8.67 2.21
C ARG A 122 -9.67 -8.49 2.83
N LEU A 123 -10.12 -9.45 3.61
CA LEU A 123 -11.43 -9.37 4.27
C LEU A 123 -11.50 -8.16 5.20
N GLY A 124 -10.44 -7.91 5.99
CA GLY A 124 -10.35 -6.75 6.87
C GLY A 124 -10.39 -5.40 6.15
N ILE A 125 -10.10 -5.35 4.85
CA ILE A 125 -10.20 -4.15 4.02
C ILE A 125 -11.54 -4.11 3.25
N PHE A 126 -11.87 -5.19 2.54
CA PHE A 126 -13.02 -5.17 1.61
C PHE A 126 -14.37 -5.23 2.32
N VAL A 127 -14.49 -5.97 3.42
CA VAL A 127 -15.77 -6.07 4.14
C VAL A 127 -16.22 -4.73 4.72
N PRO A 128 -15.40 -4.00 5.51
CA PRO A 128 -15.81 -2.70 6.03
C PRO A 128 -15.97 -1.65 4.93
N LEU A 129 -15.17 -1.71 3.86
CA LEU A 129 -15.34 -0.84 2.70
C LEU A 129 -16.67 -1.08 1.99
N LEU A 130 -17.07 -2.33 1.79
CA LEU A 130 -18.35 -2.69 1.19
C LEU A 130 -19.52 -2.24 2.10
N ALA A 131 -19.42 -2.47 3.40
CA ALA A 131 -20.44 -2.03 4.36
C ALA A 131 -20.63 -0.51 4.31
N LEU A 132 -19.54 0.26 4.29
CA LEU A 132 -19.58 1.71 4.17
C LEU A 132 -20.21 2.13 2.82
N LEU A 133 -19.81 1.51 1.72
CA LEU A 133 -20.34 1.81 0.38
C LEU A 133 -21.85 1.52 0.30
N VAL A 134 -22.31 0.38 0.80
CA VAL A 134 -23.72 0.01 0.83
C VAL A 134 -24.53 1.01 1.66
N THR A 135 -24.00 1.42 2.84
CA THR A 135 -24.66 2.41 3.69
C THR A 135 -24.75 3.77 3.01
N LEU A 136 -23.69 4.23 2.36
CA LEU A 136 -23.68 5.48 1.60
C LEU A 136 -24.66 5.46 0.43
N LEU A 137 -24.71 4.36 -0.32
CA LEU A 137 -25.62 4.19 -1.43
C LEU A 137 -27.09 4.17 -0.97
N ALA A 138 -27.37 3.46 0.13
CA ALA A 138 -28.70 3.46 0.73
C ALA A 138 -29.13 4.85 1.18
N ALA A 139 -28.25 5.60 1.84
CA ALA A 139 -28.50 6.98 2.26
C ALA A 139 -28.77 7.90 1.05
N ALA A 140 -28.03 7.74 -0.04
CA ALA A 140 -28.25 8.47 -1.29
C ALA A 140 -29.61 8.16 -1.94
N LEU A 141 -30.15 6.96 -1.70
CA LEU A 141 -31.49 6.54 -2.13
C LEU A 141 -32.60 6.86 -1.11
N GLY A 142 -32.31 7.68 -0.09
CA GLY A 142 -33.25 8.06 0.95
C GLY A 142 -33.59 6.94 1.96
N ARG A 143 -32.82 5.85 1.96
CA ARG A 143 -33.01 4.72 2.88
C ARG A 143 -31.95 4.73 3.97
N GLN A 144 -32.33 4.77 5.24
CA GLN A 144 -31.43 4.59 6.37
C GLN A 144 -31.38 3.11 6.77
N ILE A 145 -30.31 2.41 6.39
CA ILE A 145 -30.06 1.02 6.81
C ILE A 145 -29.37 0.99 8.17
N ALA A 146 -28.43 1.92 8.41
CA ALA A 146 -27.70 2.06 9.66
C ALA A 146 -27.22 3.51 9.85
N PRO A 147 -26.94 3.94 11.10
CA PRO A 147 -26.38 5.28 11.35
C PRO A 147 -25.02 5.42 10.68
N LEU A 148 -24.90 6.30 9.70
CA LEU A 148 -23.66 6.52 8.94
C LEU A 148 -22.44 6.82 9.84
N PRO A 149 -22.54 7.61 10.94
CA PRO A 149 -21.42 7.83 11.85
C PRO A 149 -20.91 6.53 12.50
N ALA A 150 -21.81 5.64 12.92
CA ALA A 150 -21.44 4.36 13.52
C ALA A 150 -20.74 3.43 12.54
N VAL A 151 -21.25 3.35 11.29
CA VAL A 151 -20.62 2.55 10.22
C VAL A 151 -19.24 3.12 9.86
N THR A 152 -19.10 4.45 9.83
CA THR A 152 -17.80 5.11 9.59
C THR A 152 -16.82 4.83 10.72
N ALA A 153 -17.26 4.88 11.98
CA ALA A 153 -16.42 4.58 13.13
C ALA A 153 -15.96 3.10 13.11
N LEU A 154 -16.87 2.17 12.81
CA LEU A 154 -16.55 0.75 12.65
C LEU A 154 -15.57 0.51 11.50
N PHE A 155 -15.78 1.18 10.35
CA PHE A 155 -14.87 1.15 9.23
C PHE A 155 -13.46 1.59 9.64
N GLN A 156 -13.34 2.74 10.32
CA GLN A 156 -12.05 3.25 10.80
C GLN A 156 -11.38 2.27 11.76
N LEU A 157 -12.12 1.71 12.70
CA LEU A 157 -11.61 0.74 13.68
C LEU A 157 -11.07 -0.52 13.00
N VAL A 158 -11.86 -1.16 12.13
CA VAL A 158 -11.49 -2.41 11.46
C VAL A 158 -10.32 -2.21 10.49
N ILE A 159 -10.36 -1.15 9.69
CA ILE A 159 -9.24 -0.82 8.79
C ILE A 159 -7.99 -0.47 9.58
N GLY A 160 -8.12 0.32 10.65
CA GLY A 160 -7.00 0.68 11.51
C GLY A 160 -6.32 -0.55 12.12
N ILE A 161 -7.09 -1.51 12.64
CA ILE A 161 -6.57 -2.79 13.15
C ILE A 161 -5.90 -3.58 12.02
N THR A 162 -6.55 -3.72 10.87
CA THR A 162 -6.04 -4.50 9.72
C THR A 162 -4.71 -3.94 9.22
N VAL A 163 -4.61 -2.62 9.10
CA VAL A 163 -3.39 -1.93 8.65
C VAL A 163 -2.26 -2.08 9.68
N ASN A 164 -2.57 -2.01 10.99
CA ASN A 164 -1.57 -2.28 12.04
C ASN A 164 -1.12 -3.75 12.05
N VAL A 165 -2.03 -4.71 11.89
CA VAL A 165 -1.67 -6.13 11.73
C VAL A 165 -0.73 -6.30 10.53
N ALA A 166 -1.01 -5.65 9.40
CA ALA A 166 -0.11 -5.66 8.24
C ALA A 166 1.26 -5.02 8.54
N ALA A 167 1.30 -3.99 9.39
CA ALA A 167 2.51 -3.24 9.69
C ALA A 167 3.41 -3.85 10.77
N PHE A 168 2.87 -4.73 11.63
CA PHE A 168 3.61 -5.37 12.73
C PHE A 168 3.74 -6.89 12.58
N GLY A 169 2.80 -7.54 11.88
CA GLY A 169 2.69 -9.00 11.84
C GLY A 169 3.91 -9.72 11.25
N TYR A 170 4.68 -9.04 10.39
CA TYR A 170 5.90 -9.62 9.83
C TYR A 170 6.99 -9.92 10.90
N LEU A 171 6.92 -9.27 12.07
CA LEU A 171 7.85 -9.52 13.18
C LEU A 171 7.66 -10.92 13.79
N LEU A 172 6.47 -11.52 13.61
CA LEU A 172 6.09 -12.82 14.17
C LEU A 172 6.36 -13.99 13.21
N VAL A 173 6.77 -13.69 11.98
CA VAL A 173 6.93 -14.71 10.92
C VAL A 173 8.40 -14.93 10.60
N ARG A 174 8.79 -16.20 10.41
CA ARG A 174 10.11 -16.56 9.89
C ARG A 174 10.12 -16.48 8.37
N GLU A 175 11.27 -16.15 7.81
CA GLU A 175 11.48 -16.14 6.37
C GLU A 175 11.19 -17.51 5.76
N ARG A 176 10.50 -17.53 4.62
CA ARG A 176 10.30 -18.73 3.79
C ARG A 176 10.76 -18.43 2.38
N THR A 177 11.54 -19.31 1.82
CA THR A 177 11.97 -19.26 0.41
C THR A 177 11.29 -20.37 -0.38
N PRO A 178 10.76 -20.12 -1.58
CA PRO A 178 10.69 -18.86 -2.30
C PRO A 178 9.64 -17.89 -1.69
N VAL A 179 9.92 -16.59 -1.81
CA VAL A 179 9.03 -15.55 -1.27
C VAL A 179 7.89 -15.31 -2.26
N GLU A 180 6.69 -15.74 -1.90
CA GLU A 180 5.50 -15.49 -2.70
C GLU A 180 4.83 -14.17 -2.30
N VAL A 181 4.39 -13.40 -3.29
CA VAL A 181 3.78 -12.08 -3.06
C VAL A 181 2.33 -12.07 -3.53
N PRO A 182 1.36 -11.81 -2.64
CA PRO A 182 -0.06 -11.88 -2.96
C PRO A 182 -0.61 -10.67 -3.74
N PHE A 183 0.19 -9.61 -3.85
CA PHE A 183 -0.18 -8.36 -4.49
C PHE A 183 0.85 -7.94 -5.53
N PRO A 184 0.49 -7.03 -6.45
CA PRO A 184 1.46 -6.43 -7.34
C PRO A 184 2.47 -5.62 -6.53
N VAL A 185 3.63 -6.22 -6.28
CA VAL A 185 4.74 -5.73 -5.42
C VAL A 185 5.21 -4.34 -5.76
N HIS A 186 5.10 -3.99 -7.04
CA HIS A 186 5.54 -2.70 -7.53
C HIS A 186 4.90 -1.49 -6.81
N ASN A 187 3.73 -1.66 -6.17
CA ASN A 187 3.12 -0.57 -5.41
C ASN A 187 3.91 -0.22 -4.14
N PHE A 188 4.60 -1.20 -3.55
CA PHE A 188 5.41 -1.01 -2.34
C PHE A 188 6.76 -0.35 -2.63
N PHE A 189 7.21 -0.37 -3.87
CA PHE A 189 8.53 0.14 -4.25
C PHE A 189 8.59 1.65 -4.50
N LEU A 190 7.47 2.36 -4.44
CA LEU A 190 7.49 3.81 -4.54
C LEU A 190 8.25 4.47 -3.38
N LEU A 191 8.02 3.99 -2.15
CA LEU A 191 8.59 4.56 -0.92
C LEU A 191 9.51 3.60 -0.17
N GLY A 192 9.57 2.33 -0.59
CA GLY A 192 10.16 1.24 0.18
C GLY A 192 9.23 0.74 1.29
N VAL A 193 9.38 -0.54 1.61
CA VAL A 193 8.53 -1.21 2.60
C VAL A 193 8.64 -0.53 3.96
N ARG A 194 9.85 -0.16 4.40
CA ARG A 194 10.08 0.46 5.72
C ARG A 194 9.27 1.75 5.92
N ALA A 195 9.29 2.66 4.94
CA ALA A 195 8.55 3.91 5.04
C ALA A 195 7.04 3.66 5.03
N LEU A 196 6.56 2.75 4.18
CA LEU A 196 5.15 2.36 4.13
C LEU A 196 4.67 1.79 5.47
N LEU A 197 5.47 0.94 6.13
CA LEU A 197 5.14 0.39 7.44
C LEU A 197 4.99 1.48 8.50
N TRP A 198 5.84 2.51 8.50
CA TRP A 198 5.69 3.64 9.40
C TRP A 198 4.39 4.41 9.15
N VAL A 199 4.07 4.69 7.88
CA VAL A 199 2.81 5.34 7.53
C VAL A 199 1.61 4.50 7.99
N PHE A 200 1.64 3.18 7.75
CA PHE A 200 0.57 2.28 8.17
C PHE A 200 0.38 2.26 9.68
N ARG A 201 1.46 2.25 10.46
CA ARG A 201 1.40 2.32 11.93
C ARG A 201 0.72 3.60 12.40
N LEU A 202 1.18 4.74 11.92
CA LEU A 202 0.65 6.04 12.33
C LEU A 202 -0.82 6.22 11.93
N VAL A 203 -1.13 5.95 10.66
CA VAL A 203 -2.51 6.06 10.14
C VAL A 203 -3.42 5.04 10.82
N GLY A 204 -2.96 3.80 11.01
CA GLY A 204 -3.74 2.76 11.63
C GLY A 204 -4.04 3.06 13.11
N ILE A 205 -3.06 3.55 13.89
CA ILE A 205 -3.28 3.98 15.28
C ILE A 205 -4.27 5.14 15.33
N TRP A 206 -4.12 6.13 14.46
CA TRP A 206 -5.03 7.27 14.39
C TRP A 206 -6.47 6.84 14.05
N TRP A 207 -6.65 5.89 13.13
CA TRP A 207 -7.97 5.39 12.79
C TRP A 207 -8.60 4.57 13.91
N ILE A 208 -7.82 3.73 14.59
CA ILE A 208 -8.29 3.01 15.80
C ILE A 208 -8.77 4.01 16.84
N TRP A 209 -7.97 5.05 17.12
CA TRP A 209 -8.33 6.09 18.06
C TRP A 209 -9.65 6.78 17.66
N LYS A 210 -9.79 7.19 16.40
CA LYS A 210 -11.00 7.83 15.88
C LYS A 210 -12.22 6.91 15.97
N GLY A 211 -12.09 5.66 15.60
CA GLY A 211 -13.17 4.68 15.72
C GLY A 211 -13.58 4.43 17.17
N LEU A 212 -12.62 4.25 18.08
CA LEU A 212 -12.87 4.05 19.49
C LEU A 212 -13.50 5.28 20.16
N SER A 213 -13.02 6.50 19.86
CA SER A 213 -13.53 7.73 20.45
C SER A 213 -15.01 7.95 20.15
N TYR A 214 -15.51 7.47 19.01
CA TYR A 214 -16.93 7.50 18.71
C TYR A 214 -17.76 6.62 19.68
N PHE A 215 -17.28 5.39 19.94
CA PHE A 215 -18.02 4.45 20.80
C PHE A 215 -17.85 4.73 22.30
N LEU A 216 -16.76 5.38 22.71
CA LEU A 216 -16.51 5.73 24.11
C LEU A 216 -17.08 7.10 24.50
N GLY A 217 -17.32 7.99 23.55
CA GLY A 217 -17.84 9.33 23.76
C GLY A 217 -19.35 9.46 23.53
N SER A 218 -20.01 8.38 23.14
CA SER A 218 -21.47 8.24 23.04
C SER A 218 -22.02 7.58 24.30
#